data_ffd2d8e470f6e3dee29208d13799dfcf
#
_entry.id   ffd2d8e470f6e3dee29208d13799dfcf
#
_cell.length_a   1.000
_cell.length_b   1.000
_cell.length_c   1.000
_cell.angle_alpha   90.00
_cell.angle_beta   90.00
_cell.angle_gamma   90.00
#
_symmetry.space_group_name_H-M   'P 1'
#
loop_
_entity.id
_entity.type
_entity.pdbx_description
1 polymer ?
#
loop_
_entity_poly.entity_id
_entity_poly.type
_entity_poly.pdbx_seq_one_letter_code
_entity_poly.pdbx_strand_id
1 'polypeptide(L)'
;GNKFRNMLLVGIGIVVGAAATVQFSASAQKQTAPLPLEELRQLADVFGLIKTDYVEPVEDKKLLTEAISGMVSSLDPHSAYLDKKALQELKEGTQGRFGGLGIEVGMEDGYIKVISPIEDTPAYRAGIKPGDLITKLDGVSVKGKSLDEAVKIMRGDPNTQITLTIARKNVIKPIVMTLTREEIQVKSVKSKIVEPGYAWLRVAQFQEPTVEDLVNHINR
;
A
#
# COMPACT_ATOMS: atom_id res chain seq x y z
N GLY A 1 -27.97 7.66 -70.53
CA GLY A 1 -26.84 6.97 -69.96
C GLY A 1 -26.32 7.36 -68.58
N ASN A 2 -26.44 8.63 -68.06
CA ASN A 2 -25.74 9.01 -66.81
C ASN A 2 -26.32 8.43 -65.51
N LYS A 3 -27.62 8.17 -65.49
CA LYS A 3 -28.27 7.59 -64.28
C LYS A 3 -27.81 6.15 -63.99
N PHE A 4 -27.63 5.35 -65.03
CA PHE A 4 -27.17 3.96 -64.91
C PHE A 4 -25.69 3.90 -64.44
N ARG A 5 -24.84 4.79 -64.98
CA ARG A 5 -23.43 4.90 -64.57
C ARG A 5 -23.29 5.33 -63.11
N ASN A 6 -24.12 6.25 -62.65
CA ASN A 6 -24.13 6.69 -61.23
C ASN A 6 -24.62 5.59 -60.30
N MET A 7 -25.64 4.82 -60.69
CA MET A 7 -26.12 3.68 -59.92
C MET A 7 -25.09 2.55 -59.82
N LEU A 8 -24.34 2.30 -60.88
CA LEU A 8 -23.24 1.32 -60.90
C LEU A 8 -22.08 1.75 -59.96
N LEU A 9 -21.74 3.04 -59.97
CA LEU A 9 -20.68 3.57 -59.10
C LEU A 9 -21.07 3.51 -57.60
N VAL A 10 -22.32 3.76 -57.27
CA VAL A 10 -22.85 3.63 -55.91
C VAL A 10 -22.81 2.15 -55.47
N GLY A 11 -23.22 1.22 -56.34
CA GLY A 11 -23.17 -0.21 -56.08
C GLY A 11 -21.74 -0.71 -55.80
N ILE A 12 -20.77 -0.28 -56.62
CA ILE A 12 -19.35 -0.61 -56.43
C ILE A 12 -18.84 0.00 -55.09
N GLY A 13 -19.20 1.24 -54.78
CA GLY A 13 -18.82 1.89 -53.49
C GLY A 13 -19.33 1.14 -52.26
N ILE A 14 -20.57 0.64 -52.30
CA ILE A 14 -21.16 -0.17 -51.23
C ILE A 14 -20.40 -1.50 -51.07
N VAL A 15 -20.10 -2.19 -52.17
CA VAL A 15 -19.38 -3.47 -52.11
C VAL A 15 -17.96 -3.29 -51.62
N VAL A 16 -17.25 -2.28 -52.07
CA VAL A 16 -15.88 -1.96 -51.61
C VAL A 16 -15.90 -1.53 -50.13
N GLY A 17 -16.87 -0.71 -49.71
CA GLY A 17 -17.05 -0.30 -48.31
C GLY A 17 -17.36 -1.49 -47.41
N ALA A 18 -18.24 -2.39 -47.79
CA ALA A 18 -18.54 -3.61 -47.07
C ALA A 18 -17.34 -4.57 -46.97
N ALA A 19 -16.59 -4.74 -48.04
CA ALA A 19 -15.38 -5.57 -48.06
C ALA A 19 -14.28 -4.97 -47.14
N ALA A 20 -14.10 -3.64 -47.15
CA ALA A 20 -13.16 -2.95 -46.30
C ALA A 20 -13.53 -3.07 -44.81
N THR A 21 -14.82 -2.92 -44.44
CA THR A 21 -15.28 -3.08 -43.05
C THR A 21 -15.11 -4.50 -42.54
N VAL A 22 -15.33 -5.53 -43.37
CA VAL A 22 -15.11 -6.93 -42.95
C VAL A 22 -13.62 -7.20 -42.71
N GLN A 23 -12.73 -6.66 -43.57
CA GLN A 23 -11.28 -6.82 -43.41
C GLN A 23 -10.73 -6.06 -42.15
N PHE A 24 -11.24 -4.86 -41.89
CA PHE A 24 -10.86 -4.12 -40.68
C PHE A 24 -11.36 -4.80 -39.40
N SER A 25 -12.55 -5.40 -39.40
CA SER A 25 -13.06 -6.14 -38.24
C SER A 25 -12.28 -7.42 -37.95
N ALA A 26 -11.77 -8.11 -38.97
CA ALA A 26 -10.96 -9.31 -38.83
C ALA A 26 -9.55 -9.00 -38.26
N SER A 27 -8.99 -7.82 -38.54
CA SER A 27 -7.69 -7.41 -38.01
C SER A 27 -7.73 -6.91 -36.57
N ALA A 28 -8.91 -6.52 -36.04
CA ALA A 28 -9.09 -6.03 -34.69
C ALA A 28 -9.30 -7.16 -33.67
N GLN A 29 -9.51 -8.39 -34.09
CA GLN A 29 -9.55 -9.54 -33.19
C GLN A 29 -8.11 -9.91 -32.85
N LYS A 30 -7.57 -9.28 -31.78
CA LYS A 30 -6.42 -9.84 -31.04
C LYS A 30 -6.81 -11.28 -30.73
N GLN A 31 -6.18 -12.25 -31.38
CA GLN A 31 -6.30 -13.65 -31.01
C GLN A 31 -5.85 -13.76 -29.56
N THR A 32 -6.80 -13.70 -28.63
CA THR A 32 -6.55 -14.16 -27.27
C THR A 32 -6.19 -15.63 -27.41
N ALA A 33 -4.94 -15.97 -27.08
CA ALA A 33 -4.53 -17.37 -27.06
C ALA A 33 -5.58 -18.17 -26.26
N PRO A 34 -5.99 -19.35 -26.76
CA PRO A 34 -6.97 -20.15 -26.03
C PRO A 34 -6.45 -20.42 -24.62
N LEU A 35 -7.35 -20.30 -23.63
CA LEU A 35 -6.99 -20.58 -22.25
C LEU A 35 -6.47 -22.02 -22.15
N PRO A 36 -5.37 -22.26 -21.44
CA PRO A 36 -4.79 -23.58 -21.23
C PRO A 36 -5.63 -24.37 -20.20
N LEU A 37 -6.73 -24.97 -20.68
CA LEU A 37 -7.75 -25.60 -19.81
C LEU A 37 -7.24 -26.82 -19.06
N GLU A 38 -6.29 -27.56 -19.63
CA GLU A 38 -5.65 -28.71 -18.98
C GLU A 38 -4.84 -28.27 -17.78
N GLU A 39 -4.02 -27.23 -17.93
CA GLU A 39 -3.16 -26.68 -16.89
C GLU A 39 -4.00 -25.99 -15.80
N LEU A 40 -5.10 -25.36 -16.17
CA LEU A 40 -6.05 -24.78 -15.21
C LEU A 40 -6.78 -25.87 -14.41
N ARG A 41 -7.09 -27.03 -15.02
CA ARG A 41 -7.60 -28.19 -14.29
C ARG A 41 -6.59 -28.70 -13.29
N GLN A 42 -5.32 -28.89 -13.68
CA GLN A 42 -4.27 -29.33 -12.77
C GLN A 42 -4.13 -28.38 -11.57
N LEU A 43 -4.19 -27.06 -11.82
CA LEU A 43 -4.18 -26.06 -10.73
C LEU A 43 -5.38 -26.23 -9.79
N ALA A 44 -6.59 -26.47 -10.34
CA ALA A 44 -7.80 -26.73 -9.54
C ALA A 44 -7.73 -28.03 -8.76
N ASP A 45 -7.16 -29.10 -9.33
CA ASP A 45 -6.96 -30.38 -8.67
C ASP A 45 -5.99 -30.26 -7.50
N VAL A 46 -4.86 -29.55 -7.68
CA VAL A 46 -3.90 -29.27 -6.59
C VAL A 46 -4.54 -28.42 -5.50
N PHE A 47 -5.33 -27.42 -5.88
CA PHE A 47 -6.09 -26.61 -4.92
C PHE A 47 -7.04 -27.48 -4.09
N GLY A 48 -7.81 -28.38 -4.74
CA GLY A 48 -8.68 -29.34 -4.07
C GLY A 48 -7.92 -30.27 -3.12
N LEU A 49 -6.79 -30.81 -3.55
CA LEU A 49 -5.93 -31.69 -2.75
C LEU A 49 -5.44 -30.99 -1.47
N ILE A 50 -4.98 -29.74 -1.59
CA ILE A 50 -4.56 -28.95 -0.41
C ILE A 50 -5.72 -28.77 0.56
N LYS A 51 -6.92 -28.49 0.04
CA LYS A 51 -8.11 -28.28 0.88
C LYS A 51 -8.56 -29.55 1.63
N THR A 52 -8.34 -30.72 1.06
CA THR A 52 -8.77 -32.01 1.65
C THR A 52 -7.72 -32.67 2.51
N ASP A 53 -6.46 -32.63 2.09
CA ASP A 53 -5.42 -33.48 2.63
C ASP A 53 -4.35 -32.73 3.46
N TYR A 54 -4.33 -31.38 3.41
CA TYR A 54 -3.39 -30.62 4.22
C TYR A 54 -3.79 -30.64 5.71
N VAL A 55 -2.79 -30.76 6.60
CA VAL A 55 -2.97 -30.95 8.04
C VAL A 55 -3.71 -29.79 8.74
N GLU A 56 -3.59 -28.57 8.22
CA GLU A 56 -4.24 -27.39 8.77
C GLU A 56 -5.24 -26.79 7.78
N PRO A 57 -6.39 -26.23 8.24
CA PRO A 57 -7.29 -25.52 7.37
C PRO A 57 -6.63 -24.30 6.72
N VAL A 58 -6.68 -24.19 5.39
CA VAL A 58 -6.15 -23.05 4.63
C VAL A 58 -7.29 -22.29 3.99
N GLU A 59 -7.26 -20.97 4.09
CA GLU A 59 -8.25 -20.10 3.47
C GLU A 59 -8.11 -20.07 1.94
N ASP A 60 -9.20 -20.19 1.22
CA ASP A 60 -9.26 -20.17 -0.25
C ASP A 60 -8.62 -18.91 -0.82
N LYS A 61 -8.93 -17.76 -0.22
CA LYS A 61 -8.38 -16.47 -0.63
C LYS A 61 -6.85 -16.44 -0.53
N LYS A 62 -6.29 -17.03 0.53
CA LYS A 62 -4.84 -17.10 0.73
C LYS A 62 -4.20 -17.95 -0.37
N LEU A 63 -4.72 -19.17 -0.61
CA LEU A 63 -4.19 -20.05 -1.66
C LEU A 63 -4.22 -19.41 -3.04
N LEU A 64 -5.33 -18.74 -3.40
CA LEU A 64 -5.46 -18.06 -4.69
C LEU A 64 -4.52 -16.87 -4.80
N THR A 65 -4.37 -16.07 -3.74
CA THR A 65 -3.45 -14.94 -3.72
C THR A 65 -2.00 -15.38 -3.91
N GLU A 66 -1.58 -16.44 -3.20
CA GLU A 66 -0.23 -17.01 -3.32
C GLU A 66 0.02 -17.63 -4.70
N ALA A 67 -0.98 -18.29 -5.30
CA ALA A 67 -0.87 -18.81 -6.65
C ALA A 67 -0.67 -17.69 -7.68
N ILE A 68 -1.45 -16.61 -7.60
CA ILE A 68 -1.29 -15.44 -8.47
C ILE A 68 0.08 -14.79 -8.24
N SER A 69 0.47 -14.62 -6.98
CA SER A 69 1.79 -14.07 -6.62
C SER A 69 2.92 -14.90 -7.21
N GLY A 70 2.84 -16.23 -7.12
CA GLY A 70 3.82 -17.15 -7.71
C GLY A 70 3.91 -17.03 -9.23
N MET A 71 2.78 -16.93 -9.92
CA MET A 71 2.76 -16.74 -11.38
C MET A 71 3.43 -15.43 -11.79
N VAL A 72 3.14 -14.33 -11.08
CA VAL A 72 3.69 -13.00 -11.43
C VAL A 72 5.17 -12.91 -11.10
N SER A 73 5.60 -13.39 -9.93
CA SER A 73 7.01 -13.36 -9.51
C SER A 73 7.91 -14.30 -10.33
N SER A 74 7.33 -15.27 -11.05
CA SER A 74 8.09 -16.13 -11.97
C SER A 74 8.47 -15.44 -13.29
N LEU A 75 7.91 -14.27 -13.61
CA LEU A 75 8.19 -13.56 -14.86
C LEU A 75 9.57 -12.91 -14.83
N ASP A 76 9.86 -12.15 -13.79
CA ASP A 76 11.12 -11.44 -13.60
C ASP A 76 11.26 -10.96 -12.12
N PRO A 77 12.48 -10.55 -11.67
CA PRO A 77 12.71 -10.10 -10.30
C PRO A 77 12.01 -8.79 -9.92
N HIS A 78 11.47 -8.05 -10.88
CA HIS A 78 10.83 -6.75 -10.66
C HIS A 78 9.30 -6.83 -10.72
N SER A 79 8.77 -7.98 -11.13
CA SER A 79 7.34 -8.21 -11.21
C SER A 79 6.80 -8.79 -9.90
N ALA A 80 5.78 -8.16 -9.34
CA ALA A 80 5.12 -8.60 -8.12
C ALA A 80 3.60 -8.39 -8.22
N TYR A 81 2.85 -9.34 -7.69
CA TYR A 81 1.42 -9.17 -7.48
C TYR A 81 1.19 -8.47 -6.13
N LEU A 82 0.49 -7.35 -6.18
CA LEU A 82 0.08 -6.62 -4.98
C LEU A 82 -1.42 -6.81 -4.78
N ASP A 83 -1.81 -7.45 -3.70
CA ASP A 83 -3.20 -7.43 -3.27
C ASP A 83 -3.61 -6.02 -2.83
N LYS A 84 -4.90 -5.82 -2.54
CA LYS A 84 -5.42 -4.50 -2.15
C LYS A 84 -4.65 -3.89 -0.98
N LYS A 85 -4.23 -4.72 -0.02
CA LYS A 85 -3.51 -4.27 1.18
C LYS A 85 -2.07 -3.90 0.85
N ALA A 86 -1.34 -4.76 0.13
CA ALA A 86 0.03 -4.50 -0.30
C ALA A 86 0.12 -3.27 -1.23
N LEU A 87 -0.88 -3.08 -2.11
CA LEU A 87 -0.97 -1.88 -2.93
C LEU A 87 -1.18 -0.61 -2.09
N GLN A 88 -2.01 -0.69 -1.04
CA GLN A 88 -2.22 0.42 -0.12
C GLN A 88 -0.93 0.75 0.65
N GLU A 89 -0.24 -0.26 1.19
CA GLU A 89 1.04 -0.10 1.89
C GLU A 89 2.12 0.52 0.98
N LEU A 90 2.18 0.09 -0.28
CA LEU A 90 3.08 0.69 -1.28
C LEU A 90 2.76 2.17 -1.54
N LYS A 91 1.48 2.51 -1.72
CA LYS A 91 1.04 3.90 -1.90
C LYS A 91 1.38 4.76 -0.69
N GLU A 92 1.13 4.29 0.52
CA GLU A 92 1.48 4.99 1.76
C GLU A 92 2.98 5.25 1.86
N GLY A 93 3.81 4.25 1.54
CA GLY A 93 5.26 4.40 1.50
C GLY A 93 5.75 5.41 0.46
N THR A 94 5.14 5.39 -0.74
CA THR A 94 5.50 6.28 -1.85
C THR A 94 5.04 7.72 -1.59
N GLN A 95 3.85 7.90 -1.04
CA GLN A 95 3.29 9.22 -0.71
C GLN A 95 3.82 9.79 0.60
N GLY A 96 4.37 8.94 1.46
CA GLY A 96 4.81 9.33 2.80
C GLY A 96 3.66 9.70 3.73
N ARG A 97 2.46 9.17 3.46
CA ARG A 97 1.25 9.43 4.23
C ARG A 97 0.60 8.13 4.65
N PHE A 98 0.23 8.02 5.92
CA PHE A 98 -0.45 6.86 6.46
C PHE A 98 -1.35 7.23 7.63
N GLY A 99 -2.40 6.45 7.85
CA GLY A 99 -3.27 6.62 9.00
C GLY A 99 -2.62 6.07 10.28
N GLY A 100 -2.55 6.90 11.34
CA GLY A 100 -1.91 6.49 12.59
C GLY A 100 -1.89 7.57 13.66
N LEU A 101 -0.95 7.43 14.60
CA LEU A 101 -0.84 8.30 15.78
C LEU A 101 0.32 9.30 15.69
N GLY A 102 1.27 9.07 14.78
CA GLY A 102 2.47 9.90 14.67
C GLY A 102 3.49 9.65 15.78
N ILE A 103 3.88 8.40 15.98
CA ILE A 103 4.87 7.99 16.98
C ILE A 103 5.98 7.19 16.28
N GLU A 104 7.21 7.57 16.52
CA GLU A 104 8.36 6.72 16.23
C GLU A 104 8.57 5.76 17.40
N VAL A 105 8.61 4.47 17.11
CA VAL A 105 8.63 3.42 18.15
C VAL A 105 9.73 2.40 17.93
N GLY A 106 10.13 1.74 19.00
CA GLY A 106 11.02 0.59 19.03
C GLY A 106 10.52 -0.45 20.01
N MET A 107 11.32 -1.49 20.25
CA MET A 107 11.03 -2.50 21.28
C MET A 107 12.02 -2.37 22.45
N GLU A 108 11.53 -2.48 23.67
CA GLU A 108 12.33 -2.57 24.89
C GLU A 108 11.63 -3.49 25.88
N ASP A 109 12.31 -4.55 26.33
CA ASP A 109 11.82 -5.54 27.31
C ASP A 109 10.46 -6.17 26.95
N GLY A 110 10.19 -6.34 25.66
CA GLY A 110 8.94 -6.92 25.16
C GLY A 110 7.76 -5.94 25.13
N TYR A 111 8.01 -4.65 25.35
CA TYR A 111 7.04 -3.57 25.21
C TYR A 111 7.42 -2.61 24.08
N ILE A 112 6.46 -1.81 23.65
CA ILE A 112 6.70 -0.79 22.63
C ILE A 112 7.22 0.46 23.31
N LYS A 113 8.48 0.82 23.01
CA LYS A 113 9.09 2.05 23.49
C LYS A 113 8.85 3.19 22.53
N VAL A 114 8.34 4.30 23.04
CA VAL A 114 8.27 5.56 22.33
C VAL A 114 9.68 6.14 22.20
N ILE A 115 10.17 6.25 20.96
CA ILE A 115 11.42 6.95 20.65
C ILE A 115 11.14 8.45 20.62
N SER A 116 10.15 8.86 19.83
CA SER A 116 9.74 10.26 19.72
C SER A 116 8.32 10.36 19.15
N PRO A 117 7.44 11.20 19.70
CA PRO A 117 6.23 11.62 19.03
C PRO A 117 6.62 12.63 17.92
N ILE A 118 5.92 12.56 16.78
CA ILE A 118 6.07 13.50 15.67
C ILE A 118 5.28 14.76 15.99
N GLU A 119 5.87 15.93 15.79
CA GLU A 119 5.21 17.23 16.00
C GLU A 119 3.89 17.32 15.19
N ASP A 120 2.92 18.01 15.77
CA ASP A 120 1.59 18.26 15.18
C ASP A 120 0.73 17.00 14.95
N THR A 121 1.07 15.87 15.57
CA THR A 121 0.31 14.61 15.47
C THR A 121 -0.56 14.35 16.71
N PRO A 122 -1.53 13.40 16.65
CA PRO A 122 -2.35 13.02 17.78
C PRO A 122 -1.55 12.64 19.03
N ALA A 123 -0.47 11.89 18.86
CA ALA A 123 0.37 11.47 19.96
C ALA A 123 1.09 12.66 20.64
N TYR A 124 1.59 13.58 19.84
CA TYR A 124 2.25 14.80 20.35
C TYR A 124 1.26 15.66 21.15
N ARG A 125 0.08 15.91 20.59
CA ARG A 125 -0.99 16.69 21.25
C ARG A 125 -1.50 16.03 22.54
N ALA A 126 -1.52 14.68 22.57
CA ALA A 126 -1.92 13.94 23.77
C ALA A 126 -0.84 13.90 24.86
N GLY A 127 0.35 14.44 24.61
CA GLY A 127 1.42 14.50 25.60
C GLY A 127 2.16 13.17 25.79
N ILE A 128 2.21 12.32 24.77
CA ILE A 128 3.12 11.16 24.75
C ILE A 128 4.55 11.66 24.73
N LYS A 129 5.43 11.01 25.49
CA LYS A 129 6.81 11.45 25.69
C LYS A 129 7.83 10.40 25.24
N PRO A 130 9.00 10.81 24.79
CA PRO A 130 10.12 9.89 24.60
C PRO A 130 10.39 9.06 25.86
N GLY A 131 10.60 7.77 25.70
CA GLY A 131 10.83 6.81 26.78
C GLY A 131 9.56 6.25 27.44
N ASP A 132 8.37 6.65 27.02
CA ASP A 132 7.12 5.99 27.41
C ASP A 132 7.11 4.53 26.89
N LEU A 133 6.61 3.60 27.70
CA LEU A 133 6.42 2.21 27.30
C LEU A 133 4.92 1.96 27.10
N ILE A 134 4.51 1.66 25.89
CA ILE A 134 3.14 1.25 25.58
C ILE A 134 3.03 -0.23 25.94
N THR A 135 2.19 -0.54 26.93
CA THR A 135 2.03 -1.89 27.49
C THR A 135 0.80 -2.60 26.96
N LYS A 136 -0.25 -1.83 26.57
CA LYS A 136 -1.49 -2.38 25.99
C LYS A 136 -1.99 -1.49 24.87
N LEU A 137 -2.63 -2.12 23.88
CA LEU A 137 -3.39 -1.52 22.79
C LEU A 137 -4.83 -2.04 22.88
N ASP A 138 -5.82 -1.16 23.00
CA ASP A 138 -7.25 -1.48 23.21
C ASP A 138 -7.47 -2.53 24.32
N GLY A 139 -6.73 -2.38 25.43
CA GLY A 139 -6.78 -3.29 26.57
C GLY A 139 -6.00 -4.60 26.42
N VAL A 140 -5.54 -4.93 25.22
CA VAL A 140 -4.75 -6.15 24.94
C VAL A 140 -3.26 -5.89 25.14
N SER A 141 -2.58 -6.79 25.87
CA SER A 141 -1.13 -6.70 26.11
C SER A 141 -0.36 -6.77 24.80
N VAL A 142 0.67 -5.94 24.66
CA VAL A 142 1.62 -5.97 23.53
C VAL A 142 2.73 -6.99 23.75
N LYS A 143 2.88 -7.53 24.96
CA LYS A 143 3.94 -8.48 25.30
C LYS A 143 3.82 -9.74 24.45
N GLY A 144 4.90 -10.12 23.78
CA GLY A 144 4.93 -11.28 22.86
C GLY A 144 4.56 -10.97 21.42
N LYS A 145 4.16 -9.72 21.11
CA LYS A 145 3.98 -9.25 19.74
C LYS A 145 5.30 -8.73 19.17
N SER A 146 5.48 -8.88 17.87
CA SER A 146 6.56 -8.19 17.15
C SER A 146 6.26 -6.69 17.01
N LEU A 147 7.30 -5.89 16.72
CA LEU A 147 7.13 -4.46 16.46
C LEU A 147 6.16 -4.21 15.29
N ASP A 148 6.29 -5.00 14.22
CA ASP A 148 5.44 -4.87 13.03
C ASP A 148 3.97 -5.17 13.33
N GLU A 149 3.68 -6.20 14.14
CA GLU A 149 2.31 -6.51 14.57
C GLU A 149 1.72 -5.38 15.41
N ALA A 150 2.51 -4.83 16.32
CA ALA A 150 2.09 -3.72 17.16
C ALA A 150 1.86 -2.44 16.34
N VAL A 151 2.75 -2.12 15.41
CA VAL A 151 2.61 -0.99 14.49
C VAL A 151 1.36 -1.15 13.61
N LYS A 152 1.06 -2.36 13.12
CA LYS A 152 -0.17 -2.63 12.36
C LYS A 152 -1.44 -2.32 13.16
N ILE A 153 -1.44 -2.62 14.48
CA ILE A 153 -2.58 -2.32 15.36
C ILE A 153 -2.67 -0.81 15.64
N MET A 154 -1.53 -0.13 15.81
CA MET A 154 -1.50 1.32 16.03
C MET A 154 -1.89 2.12 14.79
N ARG A 155 -1.60 1.62 13.58
CA ARG A 155 -2.10 2.17 12.32
C ARG A 155 -3.58 1.85 12.15
N GLY A 156 -4.22 2.52 11.20
CA GLY A 156 -5.62 2.30 10.84
C GLY A 156 -6.20 3.52 10.15
N ASP A 157 -7.44 3.42 9.74
CA ASP A 157 -8.12 4.49 9.00
C ASP A 157 -8.18 5.78 9.83
N PRO A 158 -7.95 6.96 9.23
CA PRO A 158 -8.14 8.24 9.87
C PRO A 158 -9.55 8.34 10.48
N ASN A 159 -9.67 9.09 11.59
CA ASN A 159 -10.88 9.26 12.41
C ASN A 159 -11.33 8.01 13.19
N THR A 160 -10.58 6.90 13.18
CA THR A 160 -10.80 5.78 14.10
C THR A 160 -10.04 5.99 15.42
N GLN A 161 -10.51 5.39 16.49
CA GLN A 161 -9.89 5.53 17.81
C GLN A 161 -9.07 4.31 18.19
N ILE A 162 -8.09 4.51 19.05
CA ILE A 162 -7.33 3.47 19.73
C ILE A 162 -7.00 3.92 21.15
N THR A 163 -7.06 2.99 22.09
CA THR A 163 -6.72 3.23 23.48
C THR A 163 -5.35 2.66 23.80
N LEU A 164 -4.45 3.51 24.27
CA LEU A 164 -3.11 3.16 24.72
C LEU A 164 -3.05 3.09 26.24
N THR A 165 -2.41 2.05 26.77
CA THR A 165 -1.99 2.01 28.17
C THR A 165 -0.48 2.17 28.23
N ILE A 166 -0.01 3.19 28.91
CA ILE A 166 1.39 3.64 28.92
C ILE A 166 1.95 3.54 30.34
N ALA A 167 3.12 2.93 30.47
CA ALA A 167 3.97 3.04 31.65
C ALA A 167 5.01 4.14 31.40
N ARG A 168 5.08 5.12 32.30
CA ARG A 168 6.03 6.25 32.27
C ARG A 168 6.94 6.24 33.47
N LYS A 169 8.22 6.48 33.23
CA LYS A 169 9.20 6.57 34.33
C LYS A 169 8.76 7.60 35.36
N ASN A 170 8.87 7.26 36.64
CA ASN A 170 8.45 8.09 37.80
C ASN A 170 6.93 8.34 37.91
N VAL A 171 6.10 7.59 37.22
CA VAL A 171 4.64 7.62 37.36
C VAL A 171 4.17 6.23 37.80
N ILE A 172 3.60 6.15 38.99
CA ILE A 172 3.23 4.86 39.63
C ILE A 172 2.05 4.20 38.91
N LYS A 173 1.07 4.99 38.48
CA LYS A 173 -0.15 4.48 37.83
C LYS A 173 0.02 4.49 36.34
N PRO A 174 -0.38 3.43 35.63
CA PRO A 174 -0.43 3.44 34.17
C PRO A 174 -1.32 4.59 33.66
N ILE A 175 -0.86 5.25 32.60
CA ILE A 175 -1.61 6.31 31.94
C ILE A 175 -2.43 5.63 30.83
N VAL A 176 -3.74 5.81 30.86
CA VAL A 176 -4.64 5.32 29.81
C VAL A 176 -5.14 6.53 29.03
N MET A 177 -4.96 6.50 27.71
CA MET A 177 -5.41 7.56 26.82
C MET A 177 -5.98 7.00 25.53
N THR A 178 -7.09 7.57 25.09
CA THR A 178 -7.72 7.25 23.79
C THR A 178 -7.35 8.35 22.81
N LEU A 179 -6.76 7.94 21.67
CA LEU A 179 -6.35 8.83 20.63
C LEU A 179 -7.16 8.53 19.35
N THR A 180 -7.44 9.58 18.61
CA THR A 180 -8.02 9.44 17.26
C THR A 180 -6.88 9.38 16.25
N ARG A 181 -6.90 8.39 15.37
CA ARG A 181 -5.94 8.30 14.26
C ARG A 181 -6.17 9.42 13.26
N GLU A 182 -5.09 9.95 12.73
CA GLU A 182 -5.11 10.98 11.69
C GLU A 182 -4.21 10.55 10.53
N GLU A 183 -4.32 11.23 9.40
CA GLU A 183 -3.34 11.10 8.33
C GLU A 183 -2.02 11.74 8.79
N ILE A 184 -0.99 10.91 8.93
CA ILE A 184 0.35 11.33 9.34
C ILE A 184 1.20 11.50 8.09
N GLN A 185 1.76 12.68 7.90
CA GLN A 185 2.70 12.97 6.83
C GLN A 185 4.12 12.96 7.39
N VAL A 186 4.95 12.05 6.87
CA VAL A 186 6.38 12.01 7.21
C VAL A 186 7.13 12.95 6.29
N LYS A 187 7.73 14.01 6.87
CA LYS A 187 8.54 14.96 6.11
C LYS A 187 9.83 14.28 5.65
N SER A 188 9.98 14.13 4.34
CA SER A 188 11.17 13.51 3.73
C SER A 188 12.38 14.45 3.71
N VAL A 189 12.17 15.77 3.82
CA VAL A 189 13.22 16.79 3.81
C VAL A 189 13.23 17.57 5.11
N LYS A 190 14.43 17.77 5.66
CA LYS A 190 14.68 18.66 6.81
C LYS A 190 15.80 19.63 6.45
N SER A 191 15.67 20.88 6.90
CA SER A 191 16.73 21.89 6.73
C SER A 191 17.01 22.61 8.03
N LYS A 192 18.23 23.09 8.17
CA LYS A 192 18.66 23.95 9.27
C LYS A 192 19.70 24.93 8.75
N ILE A 193 19.55 26.21 9.05
CA ILE A 193 20.60 27.20 8.84
C ILE A 193 21.63 26.96 9.96
N VAL A 194 22.86 26.67 9.57
CA VAL A 194 23.96 26.40 10.51
C VAL A 194 24.60 27.73 10.91
N GLU A 195 24.91 28.56 9.91
CA GLU A 195 25.44 29.92 10.06
C GLU A 195 25.08 30.77 8.83
N PRO A 196 25.19 32.10 8.86
CA PRO A 196 24.83 32.92 7.72
C PRO A 196 25.55 32.49 6.42
N GLY A 197 24.75 32.15 5.40
CA GLY A 197 25.24 31.66 4.11
C GLY A 197 25.44 30.15 4.03
N TYR A 198 25.24 29.39 5.12
CA TYR A 198 25.39 27.93 5.14
C TYR A 198 24.13 27.26 5.68
N ALA A 199 23.51 26.41 4.88
CA ALA A 199 22.38 25.60 5.26
C ALA A 199 22.72 24.10 5.21
N TRP A 200 22.17 23.34 6.15
CA TRP A 200 22.21 21.90 6.15
C TRP A 200 20.85 21.39 5.67
N LEU A 201 20.88 20.47 4.70
CA LEU A 201 19.69 19.81 4.15
C LEU A 201 19.85 18.30 4.30
N ARG A 202 18.79 17.63 4.74
CA ARG A 202 18.72 16.16 4.82
C ARG A 202 17.51 15.66 4.08
N VAL A 203 17.74 14.82 3.08
CA VAL A 203 16.73 13.98 2.46
C VAL A 203 16.77 12.63 3.17
N ALA A 204 15.72 12.33 3.96
CA ALA A 204 15.65 11.10 4.77
C ALA A 204 15.05 9.94 3.97
N GLN A 205 14.14 10.24 3.04
CA GLN A 205 13.44 9.27 2.20
C GLN A 205 13.12 9.92 0.85
N PHE A 206 12.93 9.08 -0.18
CA PHE A 206 12.47 9.54 -1.49
C PHE A 206 11.00 9.18 -1.65
N GLN A 207 10.15 10.20 -1.63
CA GLN A 207 8.70 10.14 -1.73
C GLN A 207 8.23 11.08 -2.85
N GLU A 208 6.98 10.96 -3.29
CA GLU A 208 6.40 11.85 -4.30
C GLU A 208 6.66 13.35 -4.01
N PRO A 209 6.43 13.87 -2.78
CA PRO A 209 6.63 15.29 -2.48
C PRO A 209 8.09 15.67 -2.25
N THR A 210 9.07 14.74 -2.25
CA THR A 210 10.46 15.02 -1.83
C THR A 210 11.14 16.11 -2.67
N VAL A 211 10.91 16.11 -3.98
CA VAL A 211 11.55 17.11 -4.87
C VAL A 211 10.99 18.50 -4.61
N GLU A 212 9.67 18.61 -4.49
CA GLU A 212 8.99 19.88 -4.19
C GLU A 212 9.39 20.39 -2.80
N ASP A 213 9.39 19.53 -1.79
CA ASP A 213 9.83 19.85 -0.44
C ASP A 213 11.30 20.33 -0.41
N LEU A 214 12.19 19.66 -1.16
CA LEU A 214 13.58 20.05 -1.25
C LEU A 214 13.74 21.45 -1.84
N VAL A 215 13.05 21.75 -2.95
CA VAL A 215 13.04 23.08 -3.59
C VAL A 215 12.53 24.14 -2.62
N ASN A 216 11.43 23.85 -1.90
CA ASN A 216 10.88 24.76 -0.90
C ASN A 216 11.86 25.02 0.26
N HIS A 217 12.64 24.03 0.67
CA HIS A 217 13.64 24.18 1.71
C HIS A 217 14.89 24.94 1.25
N ILE A 218 15.23 24.88 -0.04
CA ILE A 218 16.36 25.64 -0.63
C ILE A 218 16.00 27.12 -0.79
N ASN A 219 14.74 27.43 -1.12
CA ASN A 219 14.29 28.79 -1.38
C ASN A 219 13.91 29.61 -0.13
N ARG A 220 14.08 29.04 1.05
CA ARG A 220 13.85 29.71 2.36
C ARG A 220 15.11 30.36 2.87
#